data_b2eeda4ef9210d03b2f008ee6480cb18
#
_entry.id   b2eeda4ef9210d03b2f008ee6480cb18
#
_cell.length_a   1.000
_cell.length_b   1.000
_cell.length_c   1.000
_cell.angle_alpha   90.00
_cell.angle_beta   90.00
_cell.angle_gamma   90.00
#
_symmetry.space_group_name_H-M   'P 1'
#
loop_
_entity.id
_entity.type
_entity.pdbx_description
1 polymer ?
#
loop_
_entity_poly.entity_id
_entity_poly.type
_entity_poly.pdbx_seq_one_letter_code
_entity_poly.pdbx_strand_id
1 'polypeptide(L)'
;AQTLSDELVFEERVFDFGEIKEENGLVSHEFEFKNVSQKVISINGVTSGCGCVQFEFPKEPLRPNATGKVKVTYNPAYRPGFFSKEVVVLSNNNANYNRIWVKGTVIPCKHPVSENYPYEYGSGLWMNFEVMAFGTIGKGGTKTMKLKYVNDTDNDIQLMFVVIGGNTDLKFTSPCQVKAREEGVMPVEYQYSGS
;
A
#
# COMPACT_ATOMS: atom_id res chain seq x y z
N ALA A 1 27.05 -7.01 -17.74
CA ALA A 1 26.01 -6.01 -17.99
C ALA A 1 24.80 -6.73 -18.62
N GLN A 2 23.58 -6.34 -18.23
CA GLN A 2 22.35 -6.88 -18.82
C GLN A 2 22.11 -6.20 -20.17
N THR A 3 21.62 -6.98 -21.14
CA THR A 3 21.34 -6.51 -22.50
C THR A 3 19.86 -6.67 -22.82
N LEU A 4 19.29 -5.70 -23.55
CA LEU A 4 17.93 -5.82 -24.09
C LEU A 4 17.88 -7.04 -25.03
N SER A 5 16.87 -7.89 -24.85
CA SER A 5 16.73 -9.11 -25.64
C SER A 5 15.92 -8.87 -26.89
N ASP A 6 16.47 -9.22 -28.05
CA ASP A 6 15.75 -9.31 -29.32
C ASP A 6 15.22 -10.74 -29.58
N GLU A 7 15.52 -11.68 -28.69
CA GLU A 7 15.18 -13.09 -28.82
C GLU A 7 13.74 -13.40 -28.38
N LEU A 8 13.17 -12.56 -27.50
CA LEU A 8 11.78 -12.63 -27.09
C LEU A 8 11.02 -11.41 -27.64
N VAL A 9 10.08 -11.66 -28.52
CA VAL A 9 9.23 -10.62 -29.11
C VAL A 9 7.86 -10.65 -28.48
N PHE A 10 7.49 -9.58 -27.81
CA PHE A 10 6.18 -9.36 -27.21
C PHE A 10 5.21 -8.78 -28.25
N GLU A 11 3.97 -9.27 -28.29
CA GLU A 11 2.93 -8.75 -29.19
C GLU A 11 2.58 -7.31 -28.86
N GLU A 12 2.54 -7.00 -27.55
CA GLU A 12 2.43 -5.65 -27.03
C GLU A 12 3.38 -5.45 -25.84
N ARG A 13 3.79 -4.22 -25.60
CA ARG A 13 4.68 -3.88 -24.48
C ARG A 13 4.04 -2.94 -23.47
N VAL A 14 2.88 -2.41 -23.76
CA VAL A 14 2.15 -1.49 -22.90
C VAL A 14 0.68 -1.87 -22.93
N PHE A 15 0.13 -2.16 -21.75
CA PHE A 15 -1.29 -2.36 -21.60
C PHE A 15 -1.90 -1.27 -20.72
N ASP A 16 -3.01 -0.68 -21.20
CA ASP A 16 -3.76 0.34 -20.48
C ASP A 16 -5.06 -0.23 -19.96
N PHE A 17 -5.18 -0.34 -18.62
CA PHE A 17 -6.42 -0.77 -17.97
C PHE A 17 -7.53 0.28 -18.05
N GLY A 18 -7.22 1.52 -18.49
CA GLY A 18 -8.17 2.62 -18.43
C GLY A 18 -8.50 3.01 -16.99
N GLU A 19 -9.76 3.34 -16.76
CA GLU A 19 -10.28 3.61 -15.41
C GLU A 19 -10.64 2.30 -14.71
N ILE A 20 -10.05 2.05 -13.56
CA ILE A 20 -10.33 0.89 -12.71
C ILE A 20 -10.85 1.37 -11.36
N LYS A 21 -11.94 0.77 -10.89
CA LYS A 21 -12.46 1.07 -9.56
C LYS A 21 -11.71 0.27 -8.51
N GLU A 22 -11.26 0.94 -7.46
CA GLU A 22 -10.54 0.32 -6.35
C GLU A 22 -11.32 -0.84 -5.72
N GLU A 23 -12.64 -0.67 -5.57
CA GLU A 23 -13.55 -1.66 -5.00
C GLU A 23 -13.66 -2.97 -5.78
N ASN A 24 -13.28 -2.97 -7.07
CA ASN A 24 -13.29 -4.17 -7.90
C ASN A 24 -12.07 -5.09 -7.64
N GLY A 25 -11.11 -4.65 -6.82
CA GLY A 25 -9.94 -5.43 -6.44
C GLY A 25 -8.89 -5.54 -7.54
N LEU A 26 -8.21 -6.69 -7.57
CA LEU A 26 -7.08 -6.93 -8.46
C LEU A 26 -7.48 -6.91 -9.93
N VAL A 27 -6.64 -6.30 -10.76
CA VAL A 27 -6.76 -6.35 -12.22
C VAL A 27 -5.53 -7.03 -12.82
N SER A 28 -5.71 -7.80 -13.89
CA SER A 28 -4.59 -8.51 -14.51
C SER A 28 -4.66 -8.49 -16.03
N HIS A 29 -3.48 -8.58 -16.65
CA HIS A 29 -3.31 -8.69 -18.09
C HIS A 29 -2.22 -9.70 -18.42
N GLU A 30 -2.37 -10.43 -19.54
CA GLU A 30 -1.40 -11.40 -20.03
C GLU A 30 -0.68 -10.83 -21.26
N PHE A 31 0.63 -10.61 -21.12
CA PHE A 31 1.49 -10.23 -22.22
C PHE A 31 1.98 -11.47 -22.96
N GLU A 32 1.53 -11.67 -24.18
CA GLU A 32 1.99 -12.77 -25.03
C GLU A 32 3.33 -12.43 -25.68
N PHE A 33 4.21 -13.41 -25.75
CA PHE A 33 5.50 -13.27 -26.41
C PHE A 33 5.90 -14.57 -27.12
N LYS A 34 6.83 -14.46 -28.07
CA LYS A 34 7.38 -15.57 -28.84
C LYS A 34 8.89 -15.58 -28.75
N ASN A 35 9.47 -16.77 -28.60
CA ASN A 35 10.90 -16.99 -28.78
C ASN A 35 11.19 -17.03 -30.30
N VAL A 36 11.76 -15.98 -30.84
CA VAL A 36 12.12 -15.89 -32.27
C VAL A 36 13.56 -16.32 -32.54
N SER A 37 14.31 -16.70 -31.48
CA SER A 37 15.68 -17.19 -31.63
C SER A 37 15.71 -18.67 -32.05
N GLN A 38 16.90 -19.14 -32.41
CA GLN A 38 17.18 -20.56 -32.66
C GLN A 38 17.58 -21.34 -31.40
N LYS A 39 17.52 -20.71 -30.25
CA LYS A 39 17.93 -21.28 -28.97
C LYS A 39 16.73 -21.50 -28.05
N VAL A 40 16.91 -22.41 -27.10
CA VAL A 40 15.98 -22.57 -25.98
C VAL A 40 16.21 -21.43 -24.99
N ILE A 41 15.15 -20.74 -24.59
CA ILE A 41 15.19 -19.60 -23.66
C ILE A 41 14.41 -19.91 -22.41
N SER A 42 15.01 -19.64 -21.26
CA SER A 42 14.35 -19.70 -19.95
C SER A 42 14.06 -18.29 -19.42
N ILE A 43 12.85 -18.08 -18.90
CA ILE A 43 12.55 -16.90 -18.09
C ILE A 43 13.05 -17.17 -16.68
N ASN A 44 14.01 -16.38 -16.23
CA ASN A 44 14.67 -16.56 -14.92
C ASN A 44 14.01 -15.72 -13.81
N GLY A 45 13.27 -14.70 -14.18
CA GLY A 45 12.55 -13.85 -13.23
C GLY A 45 11.76 -12.75 -13.90
N VAL A 46 10.81 -12.24 -13.16
CA VAL A 46 10.04 -11.03 -13.52
C VAL A 46 10.04 -10.12 -12.31
N THR A 47 10.38 -8.85 -12.50
CA THR A 47 10.51 -7.88 -11.41
C THR A 47 9.80 -6.57 -11.74
N SER A 48 9.41 -5.84 -10.69
CA SER A 48 8.92 -4.47 -10.78
C SER A 48 9.42 -3.67 -9.58
N GLY A 49 9.54 -2.38 -9.70
CA GLY A 49 9.95 -1.49 -8.62
C GLY A 49 8.92 -1.26 -7.51
N CYS A 50 7.80 -1.99 -7.51
CA CYS A 50 6.69 -1.80 -6.60
C CYS A 50 6.12 -3.15 -6.14
N GLY A 51 5.87 -3.30 -4.83
CA GLY A 51 5.15 -4.46 -4.27
C GLY A 51 3.66 -4.53 -4.63
N CYS A 52 3.17 -3.57 -5.43
CA CYS A 52 1.78 -3.51 -5.91
C CYS A 52 1.51 -4.38 -7.14
N VAL A 53 2.54 -5.03 -7.68
CA VAL A 53 2.46 -5.85 -8.89
C VAL A 53 2.93 -7.27 -8.59
N GLN A 54 2.13 -8.25 -9.02
CA GLN A 54 2.43 -9.68 -8.94
C GLN A 54 2.57 -10.26 -10.35
N PHE A 55 3.30 -11.38 -10.47
CA PHE A 55 3.64 -11.96 -11.76
C PHE A 55 3.46 -13.47 -11.78
N GLU A 56 2.93 -13.96 -12.92
CA GLU A 56 2.99 -15.36 -13.30
C GLU A 56 3.69 -15.46 -14.66
N PHE A 57 4.61 -16.39 -14.82
CA PHE A 57 5.38 -16.57 -16.05
C PHE A 57 5.80 -18.03 -16.24
N PRO A 58 6.12 -18.48 -17.48
CA PRO A 58 6.51 -19.84 -17.78
C PRO A 58 7.76 -20.26 -16.99
N LYS A 59 7.68 -21.40 -16.30
CA LYS A 59 8.82 -22.00 -15.61
C LYS A 59 9.61 -22.95 -16.52
N GLU A 60 8.96 -23.50 -17.51
CA GLU A 60 9.58 -24.36 -18.50
C GLU A 60 10.32 -23.58 -19.57
N PRO A 61 11.48 -24.08 -20.04
CA PRO A 61 12.22 -23.46 -21.12
C PRO A 61 11.42 -23.43 -22.43
N LEU A 62 11.44 -22.30 -23.09
CA LEU A 62 10.77 -22.07 -24.37
C LEU A 62 11.66 -22.48 -25.56
N ARG A 63 11.22 -23.46 -26.33
CA ARG A 63 11.89 -23.86 -27.57
C ARG A 63 11.82 -22.75 -28.63
N PRO A 64 12.67 -22.82 -29.68
CA PRO A 64 12.52 -21.95 -30.83
C PRO A 64 11.08 -21.94 -31.38
N ASN A 65 10.57 -20.77 -31.71
CA ASN A 65 9.20 -20.49 -32.16
C ASN A 65 8.08 -20.77 -31.13
N ALA A 66 8.39 -21.23 -29.91
CA ALA A 66 7.39 -21.37 -28.85
C ALA A 66 6.89 -20.01 -28.37
N THR A 67 5.62 -19.97 -28.00
CA THR A 67 4.98 -18.81 -27.36
C THR A 67 4.89 -18.99 -25.86
N GLY A 68 4.85 -17.88 -25.14
CA GLY A 68 4.66 -17.84 -23.70
C GLY A 68 3.85 -16.62 -23.29
N LYS A 69 3.48 -16.56 -22.03
CA LYS A 69 2.72 -15.44 -21.44
C LYS A 69 3.35 -14.99 -20.14
N VAL A 70 3.41 -13.70 -19.92
CA VAL A 70 3.64 -13.09 -18.61
C VAL A 70 2.35 -12.46 -18.16
N LYS A 71 1.73 -13.01 -17.11
CA LYS A 71 0.57 -12.39 -16.48
C LYS A 71 1.04 -11.39 -15.42
N VAL A 72 0.57 -10.18 -15.55
CA VAL A 72 0.85 -9.07 -14.64
C VAL A 72 -0.43 -8.73 -13.92
N THR A 73 -0.42 -8.79 -12.59
CA THR A 73 -1.57 -8.47 -11.73
C THR A 73 -1.24 -7.23 -10.91
N TYR A 74 -2.05 -6.20 -11.01
CA TYR A 74 -1.93 -4.94 -10.27
C TYR A 74 -2.95 -4.87 -9.14
N ASN A 75 -2.50 -4.44 -7.96
CA ASN A 75 -3.35 -4.18 -6.80
C ASN A 75 -3.63 -2.68 -6.68
N PRO A 76 -4.86 -2.21 -6.94
CA PRO A 76 -5.24 -0.80 -6.86
C PRO A 76 -5.51 -0.31 -5.43
N ALA A 77 -5.62 -1.20 -4.43
CA ALA A 77 -6.02 -0.85 -3.07
C ALA A 77 -5.12 0.25 -2.47
N TYR A 78 -5.73 1.32 -1.98
CA TYR A 78 -5.08 2.52 -1.41
C TYR A 78 -4.10 3.23 -2.37
N ARG A 79 -4.37 3.17 -3.68
CA ARG A 79 -3.53 3.77 -4.72
C ARG A 79 -4.33 4.58 -5.74
N PRO A 80 -5.07 5.61 -5.27
CA PRO A 80 -5.91 6.42 -6.16
C PRO A 80 -5.08 7.19 -7.18
N GLY A 81 -5.67 7.45 -8.33
CA GLY A 81 -5.08 8.26 -9.40
C GLY A 81 -4.30 7.45 -10.43
N PHE A 82 -3.57 8.15 -11.27
CA PHE A 82 -2.83 7.55 -12.39
C PHE A 82 -1.66 6.67 -11.90
N PHE A 83 -1.48 5.53 -12.53
CA PHE A 83 -0.31 4.69 -12.37
C PHE A 83 0.28 4.26 -13.72
N SER A 84 1.60 4.09 -13.74
CA SER A 84 2.34 3.40 -14.80
C SER A 84 3.43 2.57 -14.13
N LYS A 85 3.41 1.26 -14.33
CA LYS A 85 4.32 0.32 -13.69
C LYS A 85 5.14 -0.42 -14.74
N GLU A 86 6.46 -0.26 -14.63
CA GLU A 86 7.40 -1.03 -15.42
C GLU A 86 7.54 -2.44 -14.85
N VAL A 87 7.60 -3.40 -15.74
CA VAL A 87 7.85 -4.81 -15.44
C VAL A 87 9.01 -5.28 -16.30
N VAL A 88 10.03 -5.80 -15.66
CA VAL A 88 11.25 -6.30 -16.32
C VAL A 88 11.22 -7.82 -16.31
N VAL A 89 11.24 -8.41 -17.50
CA VAL A 89 11.31 -9.85 -17.70
C VAL A 89 12.77 -10.24 -17.97
N LEU A 90 13.33 -11.09 -17.12
CA LEU A 90 14.73 -11.53 -17.16
C LEU A 90 14.83 -12.91 -17.80
N SER A 91 15.77 -13.07 -18.72
CA SER A 91 16.04 -14.32 -19.43
C SER A 91 17.53 -14.63 -19.53
N ASN A 92 17.86 -15.85 -19.96
CA ASN A 92 19.25 -16.28 -20.18
C ASN A 92 20.16 -16.05 -18.97
N ASN A 93 19.77 -16.61 -17.80
CA ASN A 93 20.46 -16.42 -16.52
C ASN A 93 20.64 -14.93 -16.14
N ASN A 94 19.60 -14.14 -16.39
CA ASN A 94 19.54 -12.69 -16.14
C ASN A 94 20.51 -11.87 -17.01
N ALA A 95 21.10 -12.44 -18.05
CA ALA A 95 21.93 -11.71 -19.00
C ALA A 95 21.11 -10.79 -19.90
N ASN A 96 19.88 -11.19 -20.22
CA ASN A 96 18.98 -10.46 -21.10
C ASN A 96 17.75 -9.98 -20.36
N TYR A 97 17.17 -8.88 -20.79
CA TYR A 97 15.92 -8.35 -20.27
C TYR A 97 14.97 -7.84 -21.35
N ASN A 98 13.70 -7.86 -21.05
CA ASN A 98 12.63 -7.17 -21.77
C ASN A 98 11.85 -6.32 -20.81
N ARG A 99 11.27 -5.22 -21.31
CA ARG A 99 10.43 -4.32 -20.52
C ARG A 99 9.03 -4.28 -21.10
N ILE A 100 8.05 -4.37 -20.21
CA ILE A 100 6.63 -4.19 -20.50
C ILE A 100 6.04 -3.26 -19.44
N TRP A 101 4.90 -2.66 -19.72
CA TRP A 101 4.25 -1.70 -18.80
C TRP A 101 2.77 -1.97 -18.67
N VAL A 102 2.26 -1.81 -17.47
CA VAL A 102 0.83 -1.67 -17.21
C VAL A 102 0.56 -0.27 -16.70
N LYS A 103 -0.50 0.35 -17.18
CA LYS A 103 -0.92 1.69 -16.74
C LYS A 103 -2.44 1.77 -16.62
N GLY A 104 -2.92 2.84 -15.99
CA GLY A 104 -4.34 3.11 -15.81
C GLY A 104 -4.59 4.20 -14.78
N THR A 105 -5.84 4.43 -14.44
CA THR A 105 -6.26 5.38 -13.40
C THR A 105 -7.17 4.68 -12.41
N VAL A 106 -6.79 4.72 -11.13
CA VAL A 106 -7.60 4.15 -10.05
C VAL A 106 -8.62 5.18 -9.57
N ILE A 107 -9.90 4.82 -9.68
CA ILE A 107 -11.00 5.55 -9.06
C ILE A 107 -11.14 5.05 -7.63
N PRO A 108 -10.90 5.91 -6.61
CA PRO A 108 -10.93 5.48 -5.21
C PRO A 108 -12.34 5.11 -4.75
N CYS A 109 -12.42 4.21 -3.77
CA CYS A 109 -13.64 3.97 -3.01
C CYS A 109 -13.56 4.62 -1.62
N LYS A 110 -14.70 4.73 -0.96
CA LYS A 110 -14.75 5.16 0.44
C LYS A 110 -14.40 3.98 1.33
N HIS A 111 -13.29 4.09 2.06
CA HIS A 111 -12.88 3.08 3.05
C HIS A 111 -13.63 3.29 4.38
N PRO A 112 -14.00 2.19 5.07
CA PRO A 112 -14.58 2.28 6.40
C PRO A 112 -13.62 2.96 7.37
N VAL A 113 -14.15 3.79 8.25
CA VAL A 113 -13.37 4.49 9.29
C VAL A 113 -12.61 3.50 10.17
N SER A 114 -13.20 2.33 10.45
CA SER A 114 -12.61 1.27 11.27
C SER A 114 -11.27 0.73 10.76
N GLU A 115 -10.92 0.92 9.49
CA GLU A 115 -9.62 0.49 8.96
C GLU A 115 -8.44 1.30 9.52
N ASN A 116 -8.65 2.61 9.73
CA ASN A 116 -7.62 3.52 10.26
C ASN A 116 -7.82 3.85 11.74
N TYR A 117 -9.05 3.69 12.23
CA TYR A 117 -9.47 3.98 13.58
C TYR A 117 -10.27 2.78 14.14
N PRO A 118 -9.60 1.70 14.58
CA PRO A 118 -10.28 0.44 14.91
C PRO A 118 -11.13 0.47 16.18
N TYR A 119 -11.06 1.55 16.99
CA TYR A 119 -11.72 1.62 18.28
C TYR A 119 -12.81 2.69 18.29
N GLU A 120 -14.07 2.24 18.44
CA GLU A 120 -15.22 3.11 18.55
C GLU A 120 -15.54 3.41 20.03
N TYR A 121 -15.66 4.69 20.36
CA TYR A 121 -15.97 5.17 21.72
C TYR A 121 -17.39 5.69 21.86
N GLY A 122 -18.30 5.23 21.03
CA GLY A 122 -19.69 5.64 20.99
C GLY A 122 -19.92 6.97 20.27
N SER A 123 -21.20 7.22 19.92
CA SER A 123 -21.61 8.43 19.22
C SER A 123 -20.83 8.71 17.91
N GLY A 124 -20.24 7.66 17.29
CA GLY A 124 -19.47 7.79 16.06
C GLY A 124 -18.08 8.40 16.21
N LEU A 125 -17.55 8.48 17.44
CA LEU A 125 -16.17 8.83 17.66
C LEU A 125 -15.29 7.58 17.57
N TRP A 126 -14.30 7.62 16.68
CA TRP A 126 -13.37 6.53 16.48
C TRP A 126 -11.94 6.99 16.78
N MET A 127 -11.09 6.07 17.28
CA MET A 127 -9.68 6.35 17.62
C MET A 127 -8.76 5.25 17.12
N ASN A 128 -7.48 5.61 16.93
CA ASN A 128 -6.46 4.67 16.47
C ASN A 128 -5.86 3.81 17.61
N PHE A 129 -6.12 4.13 18.86
CA PHE A 129 -5.67 3.38 20.03
C PHE A 129 -6.80 3.20 21.04
N GLU A 130 -6.88 2.00 21.62
CA GLU A 130 -7.59 1.72 22.86
C GLU A 130 -6.68 1.98 24.07
N VAL A 131 -5.41 1.57 23.93
CA VAL A 131 -4.37 1.73 24.96
C VAL A 131 -3.12 2.33 24.34
N MET A 132 -2.62 3.42 24.94
CA MET A 132 -1.37 4.04 24.51
C MET A 132 -0.21 3.51 25.36
N ALA A 133 0.58 2.59 24.80
CA ALA A 133 1.74 2.00 25.49
C ALA A 133 3.01 2.81 25.18
N PHE A 134 3.48 3.60 26.13
CA PHE A 134 4.69 4.42 25.99
C PHE A 134 6.00 3.60 26.04
N GLY A 135 5.92 2.32 26.41
CA GLY A 135 7.09 1.43 26.56
C GLY A 135 8.01 1.86 27.70
N THR A 136 9.27 1.46 27.66
CA THR A 136 10.24 1.80 28.71
C THR A 136 10.71 3.24 28.57
N ILE A 137 10.64 3.99 29.69
CA ILE A 137 11.12 5.37 29.79
C ILE A 137 12.04 5.45 31.02
N GLY A 138 13.25 5.95 30.85
CA GLY A 138 14.16 6.21 31.96
C GLY A 138 13.70 7.39 32.82
N LYS A 139 14.18 7.46 34.07
CA LYS A 139 13.86 8.56 34.99
C LYS A 139 14.16 9.93 34.39
N GLY A 140 13.20 10.83 34.42
CA GLY A 140 13.25 12.15 33.80
C GLY A 140 13.06 12.16 32.30
N GLY A 141 12.88 10.98 31.66
CA GLY A 141 12.62 10.86 30.25
C GLY A 141 11.20 11.22 29.87
N THR A 142 11.03 11.61 28.63
CA THR A 142 9.75 12.00 28.04
C THR A 142 9.48 11.21 26.76
N LYS A 143 8.26 10.78 26.55
CA LYS A 143 7.79 10.23 25.27
C LYS A 143 6.47 10.84 24.86
N THR A 144 6.33 11.07 23.55
CA THR A 144 5.09 11.59 22.97
C THR A 144 4.51 10.57 22.00
N MET A 145 3.23 10.30 22.12
CA MET A 145 2.43 9.53 21.18
C MET A 145 1.33 10.42 20.59
N LYS A 146 0.87 10.07 19.39
CA LYS A 146 -0.19 10.80 18.70
C LYS A 146 -1.46 9.98 18.71
N LEU A 147 -2.43 10.40 19.54
CA LEU A 147 -3.79 9.88 19.47
C LEU A 147 -4.49 10.54 18.28
N LYS A 148 -4.85 9.72 17.31
CA LYS A 148 -5.67 10.15 16.18
C LYS A 148 -7.13 9.80 16.47
N TYR A 149 -8.03 10.67 16.10
CA TYR A 149 -9.46 10.48 16.27
C TYR A 149 -10.22 11.00 15.05
N VAL A 150 -11.43 10.51 14.87
CA VAL A 150 -12.35 10.97 13.81
C VAL A 150 -13.78 10.93 14.33
N ASN A 151 -14.54 11.94 13.96
CA ASN A 151 -15.98 11.99 14.13
C ASN A 151 -16.63 11.48 12.81
N ASP A 152 -17.12 10.24 12.78
CA ASP A 152 -17.77 9.66 11.60
C ASP A 152 -19.29 9.93 11.57
N THR A 153 -19.71 11.07 12.11
CA THR A 153 -21.13 11.50 12.07
C THR A 153 -21.29 12.80 11.30
N ASP A 154 -22.55 13.13 10.99
CA ASP A 154 -22.91 14.41 10.36
C ASP A 154 -23.18 15.53 11.39
N ASN A 155 -22.90 15.28 12.67
CA ASN A 155 -23.08 16.24 13.74
C ASN A 155 -21.79 16.47 14.51
N ASP A 156 -21.63 17.66 15.07
CA ASP A 156 -20.50 17.98 15.93
C ASP A 156 -20.61 17.19 17.25
N ILE A 157 -19.48 16.65 17.70
CA ILE A 157 -19.35 15.91 18.97
C ILE A 157 -18.63 16.80 19.99
N GLN A 158 -19.21 16.92 21.19
CA GLN A 158 -18.50 17.49 22.32
C GLN A 158 -17.58 16.41 22.91
N LEU A 159 -16.32 16.73 23.07
CA LEU A 159 -15.30 15.80 23.51
C LEU A 159 -14.51 16.38 24.68
N MET A 160 -14.28 15.57 25.70
CA MET A 160 -13.42 15.94 26.81
C MET A 160 -12.63 14.72 27.27
N PHE A 161 -11.31 14.83 27.19
CA PHE A 161 -10.41 13.88 27.85
C PHE A 161 -10.07 14.33 29.26
N VAL A 162 -10.17 13.42 30.20
CA VAL A 162 -9.83 13.67 31.61
C VAL A 162 -8.85 12.63 32.12
N VAL A 163 -7.92 13.04 32.96
CA VAL A 163 -7.02 12.11 33.64
C VAL A 163 -7.71 11.60 34.92
N ILE A 164 -7.92 10.29 34.98
CA ILE A 164 -8.45 9.63 36.15
C ILE A 164 -7.29 9.07 37.00
N GLY A 165 -7.35 9.21 38.32
CA GLY A 165 -6.32 8.69 39.23
C GLY A 165 -5.17 9.64 39.54
N GLY A 166 -5.26 10.91 39.14
CA GLY A 166 -4.33 11.95 39.56
C GLY A 166 -2.91 11.86 38.99
N ASN A 167 -2.71 11.13 37.89
CA ASN A 167 -1.41 11.05 37.23
C ASN A 167 -1.06 12.41 36.61
N THR A 168 -0.06 13.10 37.17
CA THR A 168 0.43 14.41 36.70
C THR A 168 1.50 14.29 35.58
N ASP A 169 1.96 13.08 35.31
CA ASP A 169 3.01 12.82 34.32
C ASP A 169 2.49 12.85 32.87
N LEU A 170 1.14 12.80 32.68
CA LEU A 170 0.51 12.92 31.37
C LEU A 170 0.17 14.38 31.06
N LYS A 171 0.57 14.81 29.86
CA LYS A 171 0.27 16.14 29.33
C LYS A 171 -0.37 16.01 27.94
N PHE A 172 -1.50 16.66 27.78
CA PHE A 172 -2.19 16.79 26.50
C PHE A 172 -3.14 17.99 26.51
N THR A 173 -3.51 18.47 25.34
CA THR A 173 -4.57 19.47 25.18
C THR A 173 -5.78 18.78 24.57
N SER A 174 -6.83 18.59 25.36
CA SER A 174 -8.07 18.00 24.89
C SER A 174 -8.79 18.94 23.92
N PRO A 175 -9.20 18.50 22.74
CA PRO A 175 -10.20 19.24 21.99
C PRO A 175 -11.51 19.24 22.78
N CYS A 176 -12.23 20.36 22.76
CA CYS A 176 -13.54 20.46 23.41
C CYS A 176 -14.69 20.08 22.45
N GLN A 177 -14.43 20.10 21.15
CA GLN A 177 -15.38 19.80 20.11
C GLN A 177 -14.65 19.18 18.92
N VAL A 178 -15.26 18.20 18.25
CA VAL A 178 -14.84 17.66 16.96
C VAL A 178 -16.00 17.85 16.00
N LYS A 179 -15.78 18.59 14.93
CA LYS A 179 -16.84 18.88 13.95
C LYS A 179 -17.27 17.62 13.21
N ALA A 180 -18.42 17.70 12.58
CA ALA A 180 -18.92 16.65 11.69
C ALA A 180 -17.86 16.26 10.65
N ARG A 181 -17.58 14.95 10.52
CA ARG A 181 -16.61 14.37 9.57
C ARG A 181 -15.16 14.86 9.77
N GLU A 182 -14.82 15.45 10.89
CA GLU A 182 -13.47 15.95 11.19
C GLU A 182 -12.57 14.83 11.73
N GLU A 183 -11.36 14.79 11.17
CA GLU A 183 -10.24 14.02 11.74
C GLU A 183 -9.32 14.95 12.52
N GLY A 184 -8.80 14.45 13.64
CA GLY A 184 -7.89 15.21 14.49
C GLY A 184 -6.75 14.37 15.04
N VAL A 185 -5.74 15.08 15.54
CA VAL A 185 -4.58 14.48 16.19
C VAL A 185 -4.31 15.21 17.49
N MET A 186 -4.29 14.45 18.58
CA MET A 186 -3.92 14.96 19.91
C MET A 186 -2.57 14.35 20.31
N PRO A 187 -1.51 15.16 20.44
CA PRO A 187 -0.26 14.71 21.07
C PRO A 187 -0.49 14.44 22.56
N VAL A 188 -0.09 13.27 23.01
CA VAL A 188 -0.10 12.87 24.41
C VAL A 188 1.35 12.64 24.83
N GLU A 189 1.82 13.46 25.75
CA GLU A 189 3.16 13.38 26.30
C GLU A 189 3.10 12.72 27.69
N TYR A 190 3.97 11.75 27.90
CA TYR A 190 4.20 11.15 29.21
C TYR A 190 5.62 11.47 29.64
N GLN A 191 5.75 12.10 30.84
CA GLN A 191 7.02 12.44 31.45
C GLN A 191 7.18 11.62 32.73
N TYR A 192 8.12 10.66 32.74
CA TYR A 192 8.36 9.83 33.92
C TYR A 192 9.14 10.61 34.97
N SER A 193 8.46 11.00 36.07
CA SER A 193 9.06 11.74 37.19
C SER A 193 9.94 10.87 38.11
N GLY A 194 9.78 9.54 38.05
CA GLY A 194 10.58 8.61 38.85
C GLY A 194 10.11 8.43 40.27
N SER A 195 8.82 8.65 40.51
CA SER A 195 8.16 8.33 41.79
C SER A 195 7.82 6.85 41.90
#